data_370e155a380e487e4f7682d139e8b853
#
_entry.id   370e155a380e487e4f7682d139e8b853
#
_cell.length_a   1.000
_cell.length_b   1.000
_cell.length_c   1.000
_cell.angle_alpha   90.00
_cell.angle_beta   90.00
_cell.angle_gamma   90.00
#
_symmetry.space_group_name_H-M   'P 1'
#
loop_
_entity.id
_entity.type
_entity.pdbx_description
1 polymer ?
#
loop_
_entity_poly.entity_id
_entity_poly.type
_entity_poly.pdbx_seq_one_letter_code
_entity_poly.pdbx_strand_id
1 'polypeptide(L)'
;MGVHMLSRFYKFTFAVALTLMGFSAPTWADIDKGPPLLAVYQQECSSCHMAYPPQFLPKASWQRVMRGLDKHYGSDASLDAATVQQIDHWLQTQGGQGKRAREEPPQDRITRSAWFERKHREVSTPTFKRASIKSAANCVACHRDAAQGDFEEDRVRIPK
;
A
#
# COMPACT_ATOMS: atom_id res chain seq x y z
N MET A 1 -18.88 66.85 61.53
CA MET A 1 -18.76 66.94 60.08
C MET A 1 -18.08 65.69 59.59
N GLY A 2 -18.81 64.66 59.23
CA GLY A 2 -18.28 63.36 58.81
C GLY A 2 -18.73 63.08 57.37
N VAL A 3 -17.78 62.87 56.50
CA VAL A 3 -18.04 62.56 55.09
C VAL A 3 -17.85 61.06 54.92
N HIS A 4 -18.96 60.35 54.68
CA HIS A 4 -18.97 58.94 54.34
C HIS A 4 -18.57 58.76 52.85
N MET A 5 -17.45 58.09 52.62
CA MET A 5 -16.98 57.73 51.30
C MET A 5 -17.34 56.27 51.03
N LEU A 6 -18.40 56.01 50.26
CA LEU A 6 -18.83 54.71 49.80
C LEU A 6 -17.94 54.19 48.66
N SER A 7 -17.09 53.23 48.96
CA SER A 7 -16.31 52.47 47.98
C SER A 7 -17.19 51.42 47.27
N ARG A 8 -17.47 51.61 46.01
CA ARG A 8 -18.16 50.60 45.16
C ARG A 8 -17.11 49.62 44.62
N PHE A 9 -17.07 48.42 45.15
CA PHE A 9 -16.31 47.34 44.57
C PHE A 9 -17.04 46.80 43.28
N TYR A 10 -16.42 47.03 42.13
CA TYR A 10 -16.85 46.52 40.84
C TYR A 10 -16.26 45.12 40.69
N LYS A 11 -17.08 44.09 40.81
CA LYS A 11 -16.65 42.71 40.57
C LYS A 11 -16.64 42.44 39.06
N PHE A 12 -15.43 42.46 38.47
CA PHE A 12 -15.21 42.00 37.12
C PHE A 12 -15.22 40.47 37.12
N THR A 13 -16.28 39.84 36.63
CA THR A 13 -16.31 38.42 36.34
C THR A 13 -15.71 38.19 34.95
N PHE A 14 -14.45 37.73 34.92
CA PHE A 14 -13.85 37.23 33.67
C PHE A 14 -14.45 35.89 33.31
N ALA A 15 -15.29 35.85 32.29
CA ALA A 15 -15.72 34.61 31.66
C ALA A 15 -14.60 34.12 30.74
N VAL A 16 -13.87 33.12 31.18
CA VAL A 16 -12.88 32.40 30.34
C VAL A 16 -13.66 31.49 29.39
N ALA A 17 -13.81 31.91 28.14
CA ALA A 17 -14.32 31.05 27.08
C ALA A 17 -13.24 30.05 26.70
N LEU A 18 -13.40 28.81 27.17
CA LEU A 18 -12.53 27.68 26.81
C LEU A 18 -12.92 27.22 25.38
N THR A 19 -12.24 27.72 24.36
CA THR A 19 -12.34 27.22 22.98
C THR A 19 -11.68 25.84 22.91
N LEU A 20 -12.49 24.78 22.91
CA LEU A 20 -12.07 23.44 22.58
C LEU A 20 -11.65 23.40 21.09
N MET A 21 -10.37 23.61 20.81
CA MET A 21 -9.78 23.25 19.52
C MET A 21 -9.81 21.74 19.40
N GLY A 22 -10.77 21.23 18.64
CA GLY A 22 -10.85 19.82 18.28
C GLY A 22 -9.60 19.45 17.46
N PHE A 23 -8.62 18.83 18.10
CA PHE A 23 -7.54 18.12 17.41
C PHE A 23 -8.18 16.91 16.73
N SER A 24 -8.47 17.02 15.43
CA SER A 24 -8.76 15.84 14.60
C SER A 24 -7.45 15.06 14.50
N ALA A 25 -7.31 14.02 15.31
CA ALA A 25 -6.22 13.08 15.16
C ALA A 25 -6.35 12.40 13.77
N PRO A 26 -5.26 12.27 12.99
CA PRO A 26 -5.31 11.52 11.75
C PRO A 26 -5.75 10.09 12.07
N THR A 27 -6.83 9.65 11.44
CA THR A 27 -7.31 8.29 11.55
C THR A 27 -6.26 7.35 10.95
N TRP A 28 -5.82 6.37 11.71
CA TRP A 28 -4.78 5.38 11.36
C TRP A 28 -5.17 4.45 10.19
N ALA A 29 -6.29 4.72 9.52
CA ALA A 29 -6.84 3.90 8.42
C ALA A 29 -6.05 3.95 7.10
N ASP A 30 -5.13 4.91 6.92
CA ASP A 30 -4.38 5.08 5.66
C ASP A 30 -2.99 4.42 5.63
N ILE A 31 -2.58 3.73 6.71
CA ILE A 31 -1.20 3.22 6.84
C ILE A 31 -0.92 1.98 5.96
N ASP A 32 -1.96 1.29 5.48
CA ASP A 32 -1.80 0.05 4.72
C ASP A 32 -1.81 0.21 3.18
N LYS A 33 -2.19 1.37 2.65
CA LYS A 33 -2.29 1.58 1.19
C LYS A 33 -0.95 1.77 0.48
N GLY A 34 0.13 1.99 1.23
CA GLY A 34 1.45 2.26 0.66
C GLY A 34 1.53 3.61 -0.08
N PRO A 35 2.72 3.99 -0.58
CA PRO A 35 2.88 5.21 -1.35
C PRO A 35 2.14 5.13 -2.69
N PRO A 36 1.70 6.28 -3.26
CA PRO A 36 1.14 6.32 -4.61
C PRO A 36 2.09 5.68 -5.62
N LEU A 37 1.54 4.91 -6.55
CA LEU A 37 2.33 4.29 -7.61
C LEU A 37 2.86 5.37 -8.57
N LEU A 38 4.09 5.18 -9.05
CA LEU A 38 4.65 6.02 -10.11
C LEU A 38 3.80 5.87 -11.37
N ALA A 39 3.40 6.96 -12.00
CA ALA A 39 2.47 6.93 -13.13
C ALA A 39 2.97 6.05 -14.29
N VAL A 40 4.26 6.16 -14.67
CA VAL A 40 4.83 5.33 -15.72
C VAL A 40 4.89 3.84 -15.32
N TYR A 41 5.20 3.52 -14.06
CA TYR A 41 5.13 2.15 -13.55
C TYR A 41 3.72 1.58 -13.66
N GLN A 42 2.73 2.35 -13.24
CA GLN A 42 1.35 1.94 -13.33
C GLN A 42 0.93 1.74 -14.79
N GLN A 43 1.26 2.67 -15.69
CA GLN A 43 0.94 2.59 -17.12
C GLN A 43 1.52 1.32 -17.76
N GLU A 44 2.81 1.10 -17.61
CA GLU A 44 3.50 0.00 -18.28
C GLU A 44 3.14 -1.37 -17.69
N CYS A 45 3.13 -1.50 -16.36
CA CYS A 45 2.89 -2.79 -15.71
C CYS A 45 1.42 -3.21 -15.68
N SER A 46 0.47 -2.26 -15.76
CA SER A 46 -0.97 -2.58 -15.73
C SER A 46 -1.52 -3.09 -17.06
N SER A 47 -0.74 -3.12 -18.12
CA SER A 47 -1.17 -3.59 -19.44
C SER A 47 -1.52 -5.09 -19.45
N CYS A 48 -0.92 -5.89 -18.57
CA CYS A 48 -1.12 -7.35 -18.52
C CYS A 48 -1.69 -7.82 -17.16
N HIS A 49 -1.32 -7.19 -16.07
CA HIS A 49 -1.79 -7.50 -14.70
C HIS A 49 -1.77 -6.22 -13.87
N MET A 50 -2.38 -6.21 -12.70
CA MET A 50 -2.28 -5.03 -11.84
C MET A 50 -0.82 -4.65 -11.55
N ALA A 51 -0.52 -3.36 -11.49
CA ALA A 51 0.77 -2.89 -11.00
C ALA A 51 0.89 -3.24 -9.50
N TYR A 52 1.78 -4.16 -9.16
CA TYR A 52 1.92 -4.63 -7.78
C TYR A 52 2.53 -3.56 -6.88
N PRO A 53 2.06 -3.44 -5.64
CA PRO A 53 2.70 -2.57 -4.66
C PRO A 53 4.20 -2.87 -4.50
N PRO A 54 5.08 -1.87 -4.54
CA PRO A 54 6.53 -2.08 -4.44
C PRO A 54 6.95 -2.84 -3.18
N GLN A 55 6.18 -2.70 -2.11
CA GLN A 55 6.44 -3.35 -0.83
C GLN A 55 6.29 -4.88 -0.85
N PHE A 56 5.76 -5.46 -1.94
CA PHE A 56 5.53 -6.90 -2.03
C PHE A 56 6.81 -7.70 -2.29
N LEU A 57 7.85 -7.06 -2.81
CA LEU A 57 9.15 -7.68 -3.04
C LEU A 57 10.28 -6.84 -2.43
N PRO A 58 11.40 -7.48 -2.04
CA PRO A 58 12.64 -6.78 -1.72
C PRO A 58 13.16 -5.97 -2.92
N LYS A 59 13.92 -4.92 -2.64
CA LYS A 59 14.56 -4.10 -3.67
C LYS A 59 15.41 -4.91 -4.65
N ALA A 60 16.20 -5.88 -4.13
CA ALA A 60 17.03 -6.75 -4.96
C ALA A 60 16.21 -7.62 -5.93
N SER A 61 15.04 -8.10 -5.48
CA SER A 61 14.11 -8.84 -6.33
C SER A 61 13.56 -7.95 -7.45
N TRP A 62 13.12 -6.73 -7.13
CA TRP A 62 12.68 -5.77 -8.13
C TRP A 62 13.78 -5.47 -9.16
N GLN A 63 15.02 -5.29 -8.71
CA GLN A 63 16.14 -5.04 -9.61
C GLN A 63 16.35 -6.18 -10.61
N ARG A 64 16.22 -7.46 -10.15
CA ARG A 64 16.31 -8.61 -11.06
C ARG A 64 15.14 -8.68 -12.03
N VAL A 65 13.93 -8.40 -11.57
CA VAL A 65 12.75 -8.31 -12.43
C VAL A 65 12.96 -7.25 -13.53
N MET A 66 13.42 -6.05 -13.17
CA MET A 66 13.67 -4.97 -14.12
C MET A 66 14.79 -5.26 -15.12
N ARG A 67 15.78 -6.07 -14.75
CA ARG A 67 16.86 -6.52 -15.65
C ARG A 67 16.45 -7.65 -16.60
N GLY A 68 15.38 -8.34 -16.31
CA GLY A 68 14.91 -9.52 -17.05
C GLY A 68 13.54 -9.34 -17.69
N LEU A 69 13.16 -8.13 -18.06
CA LEU A 69 11.85 -7.84 -18.66
C LEU A 69 11.63 -8.56 -19.99
N ASP A 70 12.70 -8.82 -20.77
CA ASP A 70 12.66 -9.63 -22.00
C ASP A 70 12.24 -11.09 -21.76
N LYS A 71 12.32 -11.56 -20.52
CA LYS A 71 11.95 -12.92 -20.08
C LYS A 71 11.02 -12.91 -18.88
N HIS A 72 10.14 -11.92 -18.80
CA HIS A 72 9.26 -11.69 -17.67
C HIS A 72 8.27 -12.84 -17.49
N TYR A 73 8.69 -13.86 -16.75
CA TYR A 73 7.89 -15.06 -16.42
C TYR A 73 7.25 -15.77 -17.63
N GLY A 74 7.93 -15.74 -18.77
CA GLY A 74 7.48 -16.38 -20.01
C GLY A 74 6.87 -15.43 -21.03
N SER A 75 6.87 -14.13 -20.74
CA SER A 75 6.42 -13.07 -21.65
C SER A 75 7.56 -12.05 -21.88
N ASP A 76 7.56 -11.39 -23.02
CA ASP A 76 8.39 -10.23 -23.26
C ASP A 76 7.65 -8.97 -22.78
N ALA A 77 8.18 -8.33 -21.76
CA ALA A 77 7.71 -7.07 -21.19
C ALA A 77 8.77 -5.97 -21.34
N SER A 78 9.60 -6.05 -22.37
CA SER A 78 10.67 -5.09 -22.64
C SER A 78 10.12 -3.67 -22.78
N LEU A 79 10.87 -2.72 -22.24
CA LEU A 79 10.61 -1.28 -22.32
C LEU A 79 11.86 -0.59 -22.85
N ASP A 80 11.73 0.66 -23.27
CA ASP A 80 12.89 1.48 -23.59
C ASP A 80 13.78 1.75 -22.36
N ALA A 81 15.06 1.99 -22.60
CA ALA A 81 16.05 2.10 -21.52
C ALA A 81 15.77 3.24 -20.53
N ALA A 82 15.20 4.36 -21.00
CA ALA A 82 14.89 5.50 -20.12
C ALA A 82 13.73 5.16 -19.16
N THR A 83 12.70 4.50 -19.68
CA THR A 83 11.56 4.02 -18.89
C THR A 83 12.01 2.96 -17.88
N VAL A 84 12.84 2.00 -18.28
CA VAL A 84 13.42 1.00 -17.35
C VAL A 84 14.17 1.69 -16.23
N GLN A 85 15.05 2.64 -16.54
CA GLN A 85 15.82 3.36 -15.53
C GLN A 85 14.94 4.13 -14.55
N GLN A 86 13.90 4.79 -15.04
CA GLN A 86 12.98 5.56 -14.22
C GLN A 86 12.21 4.64 -13.25
N ILE A 87 11.68 3.54 -13.74
CA ILE A 87 10.92 2.57 -12.94
C ILE A 87 11.84 1.87 -11.94
N ASP A 88 13.01 1.39 -12.37
CA ASP A 88 13.96 0.71 -11.47
C ASP A 88 14.41 1.65 -10.34
N HIS A 89 14.79 2.89 -10.65
CA HIS A 89 15.14 3.87 -9.63
C HIS A 89 14.03 4.05 -8.59
N TRP A 90 12.78 4.20 -9.04
CA TRP A 90 11.65 4.32 -8.14
C TRP A 90 11.43 3.06 -7.29
N LEU A 91 11.50 1.87 -7.89
CA LEU A 91 11.38 0.60 -7.17
C LEU A 91 12.51 0.41 -6.15
N GLN A 92 13.73 0.90 -6.43
CA GLN A 92 14.83 0.88 -5.44
C GLN A 92 14.57 1.82 -4.26
N THR A 93 13.76 2.85 -4.42
CA THR A 93 13.35 3.72 -3.30
C THR A 93 12.15 3.15 -2.53
N GLN A 94 11.15 2.59 -3.22
CA GLN A 94 9.88 2.15 -2.67
C GLN A 94 9.78 0.65 -2.37
N GLY A 95 10.69 -0.15 -2.89
CA GLY A 95 10.73 -1.61 -2.70
C GLY A 95 10.70 -2.02 -1.24
N GLY A 96 10.17 -3.20 -0.99
CA GLY A 96 9.87 -3.70 0.34
C GLY A 96 11.06 -3.68 1.29
N GLN A 97 10.76 -3.29 2.52
CA GLN A 97 11.62 -3.35 3.67
C GLN A 97 10.86 -4.02 4.84
N GLY A 98 11.57 -4.51 5.83
CA GLY A 98 10.93 -5.12 7.00
C GLY A 98 10.41 -6.53 6.76
N LYS A 99 9.33 -6.92 7.44
CA LYS A 99 8.91 -8.33 7.55
C LYS A 99 8.46 -8.98 6.24
N ARG A 100 7.85 -8.23 5.30
CA ARG A 100 7.37 -8.77 4.02
C ARG A 100 8.52 -9.01 3.03
N ALA A 101 9.59 -8.25 3.15
CA ALA A 101 10.73 -8.26 2.25
C ALA A 101 12.02 -8.74 2.94
N ARG A 102 11.89 -9.49 4.05
CA ARG A 102 13.04 -10.02 4.79
C ARG A 102 13.84 -11.02 3.96
N GLU A 103 13.14 -11.81 3.16
CA GLU A 103 13.71 -12.88 2.34
C GLU A 103 13.30 -12.65 0.89
N GLU A 104 14.23 -12.93 0.00
CA GLU A 104 13.98 -12.93 -1.43
C GLU A 104 13.21 -14.19 -1.81
N PRO A 105 12.02 -14.06 -2.41
CA PRO A 105 11.25 -15.24 -2.75
C PRO A 105 11.86 -15.98 -3.93
N PRO A 106 11.67 -17.31 -4.02
CA PRO A 106 12.14 -18.10 -5.14
C PRO A 106 11.67 -17.49 -6.47
N GLN A 107 12.63 -17.27 -7.39
CA GLN A 107 12.39 -16.69 -8.72
C GLN A 107 11.77 -15.28 -8.68
N ASP A 108 11.97 -14.54 -7.62
CA ASP A 108 11.41 -13.20 -7.41
C ASP A 108 9.87 -13.14 -7.55
N ARG A 109 9.18 -14.25 -7.28
CA ARG A 109 7.73 -14.33 -7.38
C ARG A 109 7.04 -13.93 -6.09
N ILE A 110 6.22 -12.88 -6.12
CA ILE A 110 5.40 -12.43 -4.98
C ILE A 110 4.63 -13.60 -4.36
N THR A 111 4.03 -14.44 -5.20
CA THR A 111 3.20 -15.58 -4.77
C THR A 111 3.98 -16.74 -4.15
N ARG A 112 5.31 -16.66 -4.14
CA ARG A 112 6.21 -17.61 -3.46
C ARG A 112 6.95 -17.03 -2.27
N SER A 113 6.60 -15.80 -1.89
CA SER A 113 7.13 -15.20 -0.67
C SER A 113 6.50 -15.86 0.57
N ALA A 114 7.29 -16.03 1.62
CA ALA A 114 6.82 -16.63 2.87
C ALA A 114 5.63 -15.86 3.47
N TRP A 115 5.57 -14.53 3.28
CA TRP A 115 4.43 -13.75 3.74
C TRP A 115 3.16 -14.03 2.93
N PHE A 116 3.25 -14.19 1.60
CA PHE A 116 2.12 -14.53 0.74
C PHE A 116 1.57 -15.90 1.11
N GLU A 117 2.42 -16.92 1.19
CA GLU A 117 2.03 -18.29 1.55
C GLU A 117 1.33 -18.34 2.91
N ARG A 118 1.88 -17.62 3.90
CA ARG A 118 1.27 -17.55 5.23
C ARG A 118 -0.13 -16.89 5.21
N LYS A 119 -0.28 -15.79 4.45
CA LYS A 119 -1.55 -15.06 4.36
C LYS A 119 -2.60 -15.83 3.57
N HIS A 120 -2.20 -16.67 2.64
CA HIS A 120 -3.11 -17.45 1.78
C HIS A 120 -3.15 -18.95 2.13
N ARG A 121 -2.66 -19.35 3.31
CA ARG A 121 -2.60 -20.77 3.71
C ARG A 121 -3.95 -21.50 3.68
N GLU A 122 -5.06 -20.77 3.79
CA GLU A 122 -6.43 -21.30 3.75
C GLU A 122 -6.97 -21.42 2.32
N VAL A 123 -6.27 -20.88 1.33
CA VAL A 123 -6.67 -20.93 -0.08
C VAL A 123 -5.92 -22.07 -0.76
N SER A 124 -6.64 -23.10 -1.15
CA SER A 124 -6.04 -24.29 -1.77
C SER A 124 -5.48 -24.00 -3.18
N THR A 125 -4.47 -24.76 -3.60
CA THR A 125 -3.91 -24.68 -4.95
C THR A 125 -4.97 -24.84 -6.06
N PRO A 126 -5.94 -25.80 -5.96
CA PRO A 126 -7.03 -25.90 -6.93
C PRO A 126 -7.89 -24.64 -7.01
N THR A 127 -8.09 -23.93 -5.90
CA THR A 127 -8.84 -22.66 -5.89
C THR A 127 -8.17 -21.62 -6.79
N PHE A 128 -6.86 -21.45 -6.69
CA PHE A 128 -6.12 -20.52 -7.56
C PHE A 128 -6.18 -20.87 -9.05
N LYS A 129 -6.43 -22.16 -9.39
CA LYS A 129 -6.53 -22.64 -10.76
C LYS A 129 -7.93 -22.56 -11.36
N ARG A 130 -8.95 -22.11 -10.62
CA ARG A 130 -10.30 -21.93 -11.14
C ARG A 130 -10.29 -20.98 -12.34
N ALA A 131 -11.16 -21.20 -13.32
CA ALA A 131 -11.28 -20.36 -14.52
C ALA A 131 -11.58 -18.89 -14.18
N SER A 132 -12.29 -18.65 -13.07
CA SER A 132 -12.59 -17.31 -12.54
C SER A 132 -11.40 -16.59 -11.89
N ILE A 133 -10.32 -17.32 -11.55
CA ILE A 133 -9.13 -16.79 -10.87
C ILE A 133 -7.89 -16.91 -11.76
N LYS A 134 -7.67 -18.07 -12.36
CA LYS A 134 -6.58 -18.44 -13.27
C LYS A 134 -5.21 -18.60 -12.61
N SER A 135 -4.84 -17.74 -11.69
CA SER A 135 -3.49 -17.70 -11.09
C SER A 135 -3.53 -17.07 -9.70
N ALA A 136 -2.65 -17.53 -8.81
CA ALA A 136 -2.40 -16.88 -7.52
C ALA A 136 -1.87 -15.43 -7.67
N ALA A 137 -1.31 -15.07 -8.84
CA ALA A 137 -0.87 -13.72 -9.14
C ALA A 137 -2.02 -12.77 -9.54
N ASN A 138 -3.23 -13.29 -9.77
CA ASN A 138 -4.39 -12.47 -10.09
C ASN A 138 -5.08 -11.98 -8.80
N CYS A 139 -4.45 -11.04 -8.13
CA CYS A 139 -4.92 -10.51 -6.85
C CYS A 139 -6.33 -9.91 -6.94
N VAL A 140 -6.65 -9.23 -8.06
CA VAL A 140 -7.95 -8.56 -8.25
C VAL A 140 -9.12 -9.54 -8.36
N ALA A 141 -8.86 -10.81 -8.64
CA ALA A 141 -9.90 -11.83 -8.65
C ALA A 141 -10.58 -12.01 -7.28
N CYS A 142 -9.82 -11.84 -6.19
CA CYS A 142 -10.29 -11.99 -4.82
C CYS A 142 -10.30 -10.66 -4.06
N HIS A 143 -9.32 -9.81 -4.28
CA HIS A 143 -9.19 -8.46 -3.71
C HIS A 143 -9.61 -7.43 -4.77
N ARG A 144 -10.89 -7.11 -4.83
CA ARG A 144 -11.46 -6.28 -5.92
C ARG A 144 -10.80 -4.91 -6.06
N ASP A 145 -10.38 -4.35 -4.93
CA ASP A 145 -9.78 -3.02 -4.85
C ASP A 145 -8.24 -3.07 -4.75
N ALA A 146 -7.63 -4.22 -5.09
CA ALA A 146 -6.18 -4.42 -5.05
C ALA A 146 -5.41 -3.42 -5.94
N ALA A 147 -5.98 -3.04 -7.09
CA ALA A 147 -5.40 -2.04 -7.98
C ALA A 147 -5.31 -0.64 -7.32
N GLN A 148 -6.13 -0.39 -6.31
CA GLN A 148 -6.12 0.82 -5.48
C GLN A 148 -5.31 0.64 -4.18
N GLY A 149 -4.61 -0.49 -4.05
CA GLY A 149 -3.78 -0.82 -2.90
C GLY A 149 -4.55 -1.37 -1.70
N ASP A 150 -5.82 -1.75 -1.88
CA ASP A 150 -6.65 -2.29 -0.82
C ASP A 150 -6.63 -3.83 -0.82
N PHE A 151 -6.12 -4.41 0.26
CA PHE A 151 -6.00 -5.85 0.47
C PHE A 151 -6.63 -6.29 1.79
N GLU A 152 -7.61 -5.53 2.30
CA GLU A 152 -8.28 -5.81 3.56
C GLU A 152 -8.98 -7.17 3.55
N GLU A 153 -8.77 -7.96 4.60
CA GLU A 153 -9.23 -9.35 4.69
C GLU A 153 -10.77 -9.46 4.72
N ASP A 154 -11.46 -8.50 5.30
CA ASP A 154 -12.92 -8.44 5.39
C ASP A 154 -13.61 -8.19 4.03
N ARG A 155 -12.88 -7.66 3.05
CA ARG A 155 -13.36 -7.39 1.69
C ARG A 155 -13.05 -8.49 0.69
N VAL A 156 -12.32 -9.52 1.08
CA VAL A 156 -11.99 -10.66 0.21
C VAL A 156 -13.25 -11.36 -0.25
N ARG A 157 -13.33 -11.66 -1.55
CA ARG A 157 -14.41 -12.43 -2.17
C ARG A 157 -13.80 -13.46 -3.13
N ILE A 158 -13.76 -14.71 -2.69
CA ILE A 158 -13.22 -15.81 -3.51
C ILE A 158 -14.27 -16.26 -4.53
N PRO A 159 -14.03 -16.12 -5.85
CA PRO A 159 -14.96 -16.56 -6.89
C PRO A 159 -15.15 -18.08 -6.88
N LYS A 160 -16.36 -18.51 -7.21
CA LYS A 160 -16.68 -19.94 -7.39
C LYS A 160 -16.10 -20.48 -8.69
#